data_94f6a39c8f566f033cab2d4a3392b842
#
_entry.id   94f6a39c8f566f033cab2d4a3392b842
#
_cell.length_a   1.000
_cell.length_b   1.000
_cell.length_c   1.000
_cell.angle_alpha   90.00
_cell.angle_beta   90.00
_cell.angle_gamma   90.00
#
_symmetry.space_group_name_H-M   'P 1'
#
loop_
_entity.id
_entity.type
_entity.pdbx_description
1 polymer ?
#
loop_
_entity_poly.entity_id
_entity_poly.type
_entity_poly.pdbx_seq_one_letter_code
_entity_poly.pdbx_strand_id
1 'polypeptide(L)'
;MSIKLKESQLLAAHLIASGVKSLEILNQLNIRPETLCRWKQEPQFIKVVNDTTEIILNEIIDTHKNILILSQKIILDTLQDESLDIVRKANIALRFIGLMKGKDDLSDKSNKRLSDYKFDKLYPKLD
;
A
#
# COMPACT_ATOMS: atom_id res chain seq x y z
N MET A 1 -20.72 -1.58 -26.61
CA MET A 1 -19.40 -1.56 -27.26
C MET A 1 -18.36 -1.03 -26.28
N SER A 2 -17.40 -1.85 -25.93
CA SER A 2 -16.28 -1.38 -25.12
C SER A 2 -15.32 -0.59 -26.03
N ILE A 3 -15.19 0.71 -25.80
CA ILE A 3 -14.21 1.54 -26.47
C ILE A 3 -12.83 1.10 -25.97
N LYS A 4 -12.06 0.52 -26.84
CA LYS A 4 -10.72 0.06 -26.51
C LYS A 4 -9.80 1.26 -26.35
N LEU A 5 -9.19 1.41 -25.16
CA LEU A 5 -8.25 2.49 -24.93
C LEU A 5 -7.00 2.34 -25.77
N LYS A 6 -6.44 3.45 -26.21
CA LYS A 6 -5.16 3.46 -26.92
C LYS A 6 -4.02 3.07 -25.96
N GLU A 7 -2.94 2.59 -26.52
CA GLU A 7 -1.76 2.17 -25.73
C GLU A 7 -1.23 3.30 -24.84
N SER A 8 -1.17 4.53 -25.34
CA SER A 8 -0.75 5.69 -24.57
C SER A 8 -1.68 5.98 -23.39
N GLN A 9 -2.98 5.76 -23.57
CA GLN A 9 -3.96 5.91 -22.49
C GLN A 9 -3.78 4.83 -21.41
N LEU A 10 -3.53 3.58 -21.82
CA LEU A 10 -3.25 2.49 -20.89
C LEU A 10 -1.98 2.74 -20.08
N LEU A 11 -0.92 3.23 -20.71
CA LEU A 11 0.31 3.61 -20.03
C LEU A 11 0.08 4.74 -19.03
N ALA A 12 -0.67 5.77 -19.43
CA ALA A 12 -1.03 6.87 -18.54
C ALA A 12 -1.83 6.39 -17.33
N ALA A 13 -2.81 5.52 -17.56
CA ALA A 13 -3.62 4.94 -16.48
C ALA A 13 -2.76 4.13 -15.50
N HIS A 14 -1.83 3.34 -16.02
CA HIS A 14 -0.90 2.56 -15.21
C HIS A 14 0.02 3.48 -14.37
N LEU A 15 0.57 4.52 -14.96
CA LEU A 15 1.43 5.48 -14.26
C LEU A 15 0.67 6.21 -13.14
N ILE A 16 -0.58 6.60 -13.40
CA ILE A 16 -1.43 7.22 -12.37
C ILE A 16 -1.69 6.24 -11.22
N ALA A 17 -2.04 5.00 -11.54
CA ALA A 17 -2.29 3.97 -10.54
C ALA A 17 -1.04 3.69 -9.68
N SER A 18 0.15 3.81 -10.27
CA SER A 18 1.44 3.64 -9.59
C SER A 18 1.86 4.85 -8.75
N GLY A 19 1.09 5.94 -8.77
CA GLY A 19 1.38 7.14 -7.97
C GLY A 19 2.33 8.11 -8.62
N VAL A 20 2.61 7.99 -9.91
CA VAL A 20 3.48 8.93 -10.66
C VAL A 20 2.79 10.28 -10.79
N LYS A 21 3.53 11.35 -10.58
CA LYS A 21 3.00 12.72 -10.67
C LYS A 21 2.60 13.07 -12.11
N SER A 22 1.53 13.85 -12.24
CA SER A 22 0.99 14.24 -13.54
C SER A 22 2.03 14.88 -14.46
N LEU A 23 2.88 15.76 -13.91
CA LEU A 23 3.94 16.42 -14.69
C LEU A 23 4.92 15.40 -15.30
N GLU A 24 5.28 14.40 -14.54
CA GLU A 24 6.18 13.33 -14.99
C GLU A 24 5.52 12.46 -16.08
N ILE A 25 4.23 12.19 -15.94
CA ILE A 25 3.45 11.46 -16.96
C ILE A 25 3.43 12.23 -18.27
N LEU A 26 3.20 13.55 -18.21
CA LEU A 26 3.20 14.41 -19.39
C LEU A 26 4.56 14.37 -20.11
N ASN A 27 5.64 14.38 -19.35
CA ASN A 27 6.99 14.35 -19.90
C ASN A 27 7.31 12.98 -20.52
N GLN A 28 6.97 11.89 -19.83
CA GLN A 28 7.24 10.53 -20.32
C GLN A 28 6.47 10.19 -21.57
N LEU A 29 5.20 10.59 -21.63
CA LEU A 29 4.32 10.27 -22.77
C LEU A 29 4.29 11.35 -23.84
N ASN A 30 4.95 12.48 -23.58
CA ASN A 30 4.98 13.64 -24.47
C ASN A 30 3.57 14.08 -24.91
N ILE A 31 2.69 14.21 -23.94
CA ILE A 31 1.29 14.65 -24.14
C ILE A 31 1.05 16.00 -23.47
N ARG A 32 0.02 16.70 -23.93
CA ARG A 32 -0.38 17.98 -23.36
C ARG A 32 -1.20 17.81 -22.08
N PRO A 33 -1.15 18.78 -21.14
CA PRO A 33 -1.97 18.74 -19.93
C PRO A 33 -3.47 18.58 -20.21
N GLU A 34 -3.98 19.22 -21.24
CA GLU A 34 -5.39 19.15 -21.63
C GLU A 34 -5.78 17.73 -22.06
N THR A 35 -4.89 17.04 -22.75
CA THR A 35 -5.09 15.65 -23.18
C THR A 35 -5.25 14.72 -21.99
N LEU A 36 -4.34 14.82 -21.01
CA LEU A 36 -4.43 14.02 -19.80
C LEU A 36 -5.66 14.34 -18.99
N CYS A 37 -6.01 15.62 -18.86
CA CYS A 37 -7.22 16.08 -18.17
C CYS A 37 -8.48 15.48 -18.79
N ARG A 38 -8.55 15.47 -20.12
CA ARG A 38 -9.68 14.86 -20.84
C ARG A 38 -9.76 13.36 -20.61
N TRP A 39 -8.62 12.65 -20.65
CA TRP A 39 -8.59 11.22 -20.39
C TRP A 39 -9.07 10.87 -18.98
N LYS A 40 -8.70 11.67 -17.99
CA LYS A 40 -9.14 11.48 -16.58
C LYS A 40 -10.65 11.61 -16.40
N GLN A 41 -11.36 12.20 -17.36
CA GLN A 41 -12.82 12.31 -17.32
C GLN A 41 -13.53 11.18 -18.04
N GLU A 42 -12.83 10.39 -18.84
CA GLU A 42 -13.41 9.27 -19.56
C GLU A 42 -13.70 8.09 -18.62
N PRO A 43 -14.93 7.56 -18.60
CA PRO A 43 -15.30 6.46 -17.69
C PRO A 43 -14.43 5.22 -17.83
N GLN A 44 -14.04 4.87 -19.04
CA GLN A 44 -13.18 3.71 -19.30
C GLN A 44 -11.77 3.91 -18.78
N PHE A 45 -11.23 5.10 -18.88
CA PHE A 45 -9.94 5.46 -18.34
C PHE A 45 -9.96 5.36 -16.81
N ILE A 46 -10.99 5.93 -16.17
CA ILE A 46 -11.19 5.86 -14.72
C ILE A 46 -11.27 4.40 -14.26
N LYS A 47 -11.99 3.57 -14.99
CA LYS A 47 -12.13 2.14 -14.68
C LYS A 47 -10.77 1.43 -14.70
N VAL A 48 -9.97 1.66 -15.73
CA VAL A 48 -8.63 1.04 -15.85
C VAL A 48 -7.72 1.52 -14.72
N VAL A 49 -7.75 2.81 -14.37
CA VAL A 49 -6.99 3.35 -13.23
C VAL A 49 -7.39 2.65 -11.94
N ASN A 50 -8.69 2.53 -11.69
CA ASN A 50 -9.21 1.90 -10.46
C ASN A 50 -8.86 0.43 -10.39
N ASP A 51 -9.05 -0.31 -11.48
CA ASP A 51 -8.72 -1.74 -11.54
C ASP A 51 -7.21 -1.98 -11.33
N THR A 52 -6.36 -1.18 -11.95
CA THR A 52 -4.91 -1.27 -11.79
C THR A 52 -4.48 -0.90 -10.37
N THR A 53 -5.08 0.14 -9.79
CA THR A 53 -4.83 0.54 -8.41
C THR A 53 -5.17 -0.58 -7.45
N GLU A 54 -6.31 -1.25 -7.65
CA GLU A 54 -6.72 -2.39 -6.83
C GLU A 54 -5.72 -3.53 -6.89
N ILE A 55 -5.23 -3.88 -8.08
CA ILE A 55 -4.22 -4.92 -8.26
C ILE A 55 -2.93 -4.56 -7.50
N ILE A 56 -2.45 -3.33 -7.65
CA ILE A 56 -1.23 -2.85 -6.98
C ILE A 56 -1.41 -2.89 -5.45
N LEU A 57 -2.56 -2.44 -4.95
CA LEU A 57 -2.84 -2.47 -3.51
C LEU A 57 -2.87 -3.90 -2.97
N ASN A 58 -3.47 -4.83 -3.70
CA ASN A 58 -3.50 -6.24 -3.30
C ASN A 58 -2.10 -6.85 -3.25
N GLU A 59 -1.23 -6.54 -4.21
CA GLU A 59 0.17 -6.97 -4.20
C GLU A 59 0.93 -6.40 -2.99
N ILE A 60 0.71 -5.13 -2.66
CA ILE A 60 1.32 -4.48 -1.49
C ILE A 60 0.85 -5.15 -0.21
N ILE A 61 -0.45 -5.43 -0.09
CA ILE A 61 -1.03 -6.11 1.08
C ILE A 61 -0.44 -7.50 1.23
N ASP A 62 -0.37 -8.27 0.15
CA ASP A 62 0.19 -9.63 0.19
C ASP A 62 1.67 -9.63 0.57
N THR A 63 2.45 -8.71 0.01
CA THR A 63 3.85 -8.53 0.38
C THR A 63 4.01 -8.18 1.86
N HIS A 64 3.15 -7.30 2.36
CA HIS A 64 3.15 -6.90 3.77
C HIS A 64 2.85 -8.07 4.70
N LYS A 65 1.83 -8.87 4.35
CA LYS A 65 1.50 -10.10 5.09
C LYS A 65 2.68 -11.07 5.13
N ASN A 66 3.35 -11.26 4.00
CA ASN A 66 4.51 -12.14 3.91
C ASN A 66 5.66 -11.65 4.80
N ILE A 67 5.94 -10.35 4.80
CA ILE A 67 6.96 -9.75 5.66
C ILE A 67 6.62 -9.99 7.14
N LEU A 68 5.35 -9.79 7.52
CA LEU A 68 4.91 -10.03 8.90
C LEU A 68 5.07 -11.51 9.30
N ILE A 69 4.67 -12.43 8.44
CA ILE A 69 4.80 -13.88 8.69
C ILE A 69 6.28 -14.26 8.87
N LEU A 70 7.14 -13.81 7.97
CA LEU A 70 8.58 -14.08 8.04
C LEU A 70 9.22 -13.45 9.27
N SER A 71 8.82 -12.25 9.64
CA SER A 71 9.31 -11.56 10.83
C SER A 71 8.93 -12.31 12.11
N GLN A 72 7.68 -12.76 12.20
CA GLN A 72 7.21 -13.57 13.33
C GLN A 72 7.98 -14.90 13.44
N LYS A 73 8.24 -15.53 12.30
CA LYS A 73 9.01 -16.78 12.27
C LYS A 73 10.43 -16.56 12.76
N ILE A 74 11.10 -15.50 12.33
CA ILE A 74 12.46 -15.15 12.79
C ILE A 74 12.47 -14.91 14.30
N ILE A 75 11.49 -14.18 14.82
CA ILE A 75 11.36 -13.92 16.26
C ILE A 75 11.15 -15.23 17.02
N LEU A 76 10.26 -16.09 16.53
CA LEU A 76 9.99 -17.39 17.14
C LEU A 76 11.24 -18.29 17.16
N ASP A 77 11.93 -18.40 16.02
CA ASP A 77 13.16 -19.18 15.90
C ASP A 77 14.25 -18.65 16.84
N THR A 78 14.37 -17.33 16.97
CA THR A 78 15.30 -16.68 17.89
C THR A 78 14.98 -17.00 19.36
N LEU A 79 13.70 -16.98 19.73
CA LEU A 79 13.26 -17.31 21.09
C LEU A 79 13.47 -18.79 21.43
N GLN A 80 13.48 -19.66 20.42
CA GLN A 80 13.69 -21.11 20.58
C GLN A 80 15.15 -21.51 20.48
N ASP A 81 16.05 -20.59 20.10
CA ASP A 81 17.48 -20.86 19.99
C ASP A 81 18.12 -21.04 21.38
N GLU A 82 18.59 -22.24 21.65
CA GLU A 82 19.20 -22.59 22.93
C GLU A 82 20.57 -21.92 23.16
N SER A 83 21.23 -21.47 22.09
CA SER A 83 22.51 -20.77 22.17
C SER A 83 22.39 -19.33 22.67
N LEU A 84 21.19 -18.76 22.63
CA LEU A 84 20.93 -17.40 23.08
C LEU A 84 20.65 -17.34 24.59
N ASP A 85 21.30 -16.39 25.24
CA ASP A 85 21.11 -16.04 26.63
C ASP A 85 19.63 -15.68 26.93
N ILE A 86 19.16 -16.13 28.11
CA ILE A 86 17.79 -15.86 28.59
C ILE A 86 17.49 -14.35 28.63
N VAL A 87 18.48 -13.54 29.04
CA VAL A 87 18.31 -12.08 29.11
C VAL A 87 18.04 -11.51 27.72
N ARG A 88 18.76 -11.95 26.69
CA ARG A 88 18.54 -11.53 25.30
C ARG A 88 17.17 -11.95 24.79
N LYS A 89 16.78 -13.21 25.07
CA LYS A 89 15.44 -13.72 24.70
C LYS A 89 14.33 -12.90 25.36
N ALA A 90 14.48 -12.61 26.66
CA ALA A 90 13.51 -11.80 27.40
C ALA A 90 13.40 -10.39 26.81
N ASN A 91 14.53 -9.76 26.45
CA ASN A 91 14.52 -8.43 25.83
C ASN A 91 13.83 -8.43 24.48
N ILE A 92 14.06 -9.45 23.64
CA ILE A 92 13.39 -9.60 22.34
C ILE A 92 11.89 -9.78 22.53
N ALA A 93 11.49 -10.65 23.46
CA ALA A 93 10.08 -10.90 23.77
C ALA A 93 9.40 -9.63 24.30
N LEU A 94 10.02 -8.89 25.19
CA LEU A 94 9.49 -7.66 25.76
C LEU A 94 9.34 -6.57 24.70
N ARG A 95 10.30 -6.44 23.78
CA ARG A 95 10.22 -5.50 22.66
C ARG A 95 9.06 -5.84 21.74
N PHE A 96 8.87 -7.13 21.44
CA PHE A 96 7.76 -7.58 20.59
C PHE A 96 6.41 -7.27 21.27
N ILE A 97 6.26 -7.60 22.56
CA ILE A 97 5.07 -7.30 23.35
C ILE A 97 4.83 -5.79 23.42
N GLY A 98 5.89 -5.00 23.60
CA GLY A 98 5.82 -3.54 23.62
C GLY A 98 5.34 -2.95 22.30
N LEU A 99 5.79 -3.52 21.17
CA LEU A 99 5.33 -3.12 19.84
C LEU A 99 3.86 -3.46 19.63
N MET A 100 3.41 -4.62 20.13
CA MET A 100 2.00 -5.02 20.04
C MET A 100 1.11 -4.16 20.96
N LYS A 101 1.56 -3.88 22.19
CA LYS A 101 0.86 -2.97 23.12
C LYS A 101 0.83 -1.53 22.60
N GLY A 102 1.93 -1.08 22.01
CA GLY A 102 1.98 0.24 21.38
C GLY A 102 0.98 0.40 20.25
N LYS A 103 0.60 -0.70 19.60
CA LYS A 103 -0.51 -0.70 18.63
C LYS A 103 -1.86 -0.52 19.32
N ASP A 104 -2.07 -1.14 20.47
CA ASP A 104 -3.32 -1.02 21.22
C ASP A 104 -3.47 0.38 21.84
N ASP A 105 -2.41 0.92 22.42
CA ASP A 105 -2.37 2.30 22.94
C ASP A 105 -2.43 3.33 21.81
N LEU A 106 -1.81 3.07 20.68
CA LEU A 106 -1.90 3.89 19.48
C LEU A 106 -3.28 3.77 18.84
N SER A 107 -3.97 2.62 18.97
CA SER A 107 -5.32 2.48 18.46
C SER A 107 -6.32 3.33 19.23
N ASP A 108 -6.15 3.52 20.53
CA ASP A 108 -7.03 4.36 21.34
C ASP A 108 -6.76 5.86 21.17
N LYS A 109 -5.48 6.25 21.09
CA LYS A 109 -5.10 7.68 20.92
C LYS A 109 -5.01 8.11 19.47
N SER A 110 -4.74 7.19 18.56
CA SER A 110 -4.63 7.46 17.14
C SER A 110 -5.87 7.04 16.34
N ASN A 111 -6.82 6.32 16.94
CA ASN A 111 -8.12 6.12 16.29
C ASN A 111 -8.80 7.45 15.97
N LYS A 112 -8.58 8.48 16.79
CA LYS A 112 -8.96 9.84 16.43
C LYS A 112 -8.07 10.46 15.36
N ARG A 113 -6.77 10.14 15.33
CA ARG A 113 -5.83 10.72 14.37
C ARG A 113 -5.70 9.93 13.07
N LEU A 114 -5.82 8.61 13.11
CA LEU A 114 -5.79 7.76 11.91
C LEU A 114 -7.12 7.80 11.16
N SER A 115 -8.26 7.93 11.85
CA SER A 115 -9.53 8.22 11.19
C SER A 115 -9.54 9.62 10.56
N ASP A 116 -8.88 10.58 11.19
CA ASP A 116 -8.69 11.93 10.65
C ASP A 116 -7.74 11.92 9.44
N TYR A 117 -6.75 11.02 9.40
CA TYR A 117 -5.85 10.86 8.26
C TYR A 117 -6.45 10.03 7.12
N LYS A 118 -7.71 9.63 7.24
CA LYS A 118 -8.42 8.98 6.16
C LYS A 118 -7.71 7.73 5.66
N PHE A 119 -7.36 6.86 6.60
CA PHE A 119 -6.90 5.52 6.29
C PHE A 119 -7.86 4.84 5.30
N ASP A 120 -9.16 5.16 5.42
CA ASP A 120 -10.20 4.76 4.48
C ASP A 120 -10.01 5.32 3.06
N LYS A 121 -9.21 6.38 2.88
CA LYS A 121 -8.83 6.88 1.55
C LYS A 121 -7.58 6.22 0.99
N LEU A 122 -6.65 5.81 1.86
CA LEU A 122 -5.45 5.06 1.46
C LEU A 122 -5.77 3.58 1.24
N TYR A 123 -6.73 3.07 2.01
CA TYR A 123 -7.21 1.68 1.93
C TYR A 123 -8.73 1.71 1.90
N PRO A 124 -9.34 2.01 0.74
CA PRO A 124 -10.80 1.99 0.65
C PRO A 124 -11.29 0.61 1.05
N LYS A 125 -12.29 0.59 1.92
CA LYS A 125 -12.94 -0.66 2.28
C LYS A 125 -13.39 -1.35 1.03
N LEU A 126 -12.82 -2.51 0.78
CA LEU A 126 -13.29 -3.42 -0.25
C LEU A 126 -14.62 -4.00 0.23
N ASP A 127 -15.70 -3.37 -0.18
CA ASP A 127 -17.01 -3.98 -0.08
C ASP A 127 -17.25 -4.86 -1.30
#